data_0113de767501a15336f3df31f29864eb
#
_entry.id   0113de767501a15336f3df31f29864eb
#
_cell.length_a   1.000
_cell.length_b   1.000
_cell.length_c   1.000
_cell.angle_alpha   90.00
_cell.angle_beta   90.00
_cell.angle_gamma   90.00
#
_symmetry.space_group_name_H-M   'P 1'
#
loop_
_entity.id
_entity.type
_entity.pdbx_description
1 polymer ?
#
loop_
_entity_poly.entity_id
_entity_poly.type
_entity_poly.pdbx_seq_one_letter_code
_entity_poly.pdbx_strand_id
1 'polypeptide(L)'
;SGSRSTAIGKTTTASGTSSTAMGEDSTASGWYSTATGRNTIASDFGSTVIGQYNSSGSSATSASSFSTSAPAFVIGNGADSSNKSDAFKVLFNGDTTVSNDLTVSGDVVISSDARLKSNIVSLGSTLPKLLQIDGKSYEMKGKQKIGVLAQEIQEVFPELVSEDDNEMLAVN
;
A
#
# COMPACT_ATOMS: atom_id res chain seq x y z
N SER A 1 -14.27 -20.56 -16.74
CA SER A 1 -12.84 -20.27 -16.87
C SER A 1 -12.62 -19.31 -18.04
N GLY A 2 -11.63 -18.43 -17.91
CA GLY A 2 -11.21 -17.54 -18.98
C GLY A 2 -10.42 -18.28 -20.08
N SER A 3 -10.18 -17.61 -21.21
CA SER A 3 -9.35 -18.17 -22.28
C SER A 3 -7.90 -18.33 -21.79
N ARG A 4 -7.27 -19.49 -21.99
CA ARG A 4 -5.91 -19.84 -21.59
C ARG A 4 -5.65 -19.68 -20.09
N SER A 5 -6.67 -19.82 -19.26
CA SER A 5 -6.57 -19.70 -17.81
C SER A 5 -6.27 -21.04 -17.14
N THR A 6 -5.65 -20.99 -15.95
CA THR A 6 -5.30 -22.16 -15.14
C THR A 6 -5.89 -22.01 -13.74
N ALA A 7 -6.66 -22.99 -13.27
CA ALA A 7 -7.17 -23.07 -11.91
C ALA A 7 -6.75 -24.40 -11.27
N ILE A 8 -6.03 -24.35 -10.17
CA ILE A 8 -5.49 -25.53 -9.45
C ILE A 8 -5.83 -25.44 -7.97
N GLY A 9 -6.57 -26.39 -7.46
CA GLY A 9 -6.91 -26.47 -6.04
C GLY A 9 -8.40 -26.60 -5.78
N LYS A 10 -8.83 -26.32 -4.55
CA LYS A 10 -10.21 -26.46 -4.12
C LYS A 10 -10.98 -25.16 -4.39
N THR A 11 -12.06 -25.23 -5.15
CA THR A 11 -12.99 -24.11 -5.42
C THR A 11 -12.31 -22.87 -6.03
N THR A 12 -11.17 -23.06 -6.74
CA THR A 12 -10.44 -21.96 -7.40
C THR A 12 -11.10 -21.54 -8.69
N THR A 13 -11.06 -20.25 -9.02
CA THR A 13 -11.65 -19.68 -10.24
C THR A 13 -10.64 -18.81 -10.98
N ALA A 14 -10.28 -19.19 -12.21
CA ALA A 14 -9.50 -18.36 -13.13
C ALA A 14 -10.39 -17.93 -14.28
N SER A 15 -11.02 -16.76 -14.18
CA SER A 15 -11.99 -16.25 -15.17
C SER A 15 -11.42 -15.17 -16.11
N GLY A 16 -10.32 -14.55 -15.73
CA GLY A 16 -9.60 -13.62 -16.61
C GLY A 16 -8.88 -14.34 -17.75
N THR A 17 -8.70 -13.67 -18.87
CA THR A 17 -7.87 -14.18 -19.98
C THR A 17 -6.43 -14.37 -19.52
N SER A 18 -5.84 -15.54 -19.76
CA SER A 18 -4.48 -15.92 -19.35
C SER A 18 -4.22 -15.75 -17.86
N SER A 19 -5.26 -15.90 -17.01
CA SER A 19 -5.14 -15.79 -15.56
C SER A 19 -4.78 -17.12 -14.89
N THR A 20 -4.21 -17.06 -13.69
CA THR A 20 -3.84 -18.24 -12.90
C THR A 20 -4.40 -18.11 -11.48
N ALA A 21 -5.14 -19.13 -11.02
CA ALA A 21 -5.61 -19.21 -9.63
C ALA A 21 -5.16 -20.53 -9.01
N MET A 22 -4.54 -20.47 -7.81
CA MET A 22 -4.06 -21.66 -7.10
C MET A 22 -4.41 -21.59 -5.61
N GLY A 23 -4.73 -22.75 -5.01
CA GLY A 23 -4.97 -22.90 -3.57
C GLY A 23 -6.41 -23.22 -3.22
N GLU A 24 -7.00 -22.53 -2.26
CA GLU A 24 -8.37 -22.74 -1.80
C GLU A 24 -9.19 -21.45 -1.94
N ASP A 25 -10.36 -21.53 -2.58
CA ASP A 25 -11.30 -20.41 -2.79
C ASP A 25 -10.65 -19.15 -3.41
N SER A 26 -9.56 -19.33 -4.17
CA SER A 26 -8.84 -18.22 -4.81
C SER A 26 -9.44 -17.88 -6.17
N THR A 27 -9.51 -16.59 -6.49
CA THR A 27 -10.12 -16.07 -7.73
C THR A 27 -9.16 -15.13 -8.47
N ALA A 28 -8.86 -15.44 -9.74
CA ALA A 28 -8.13 -14.58 -10.66
C ALA A 28 -9.08 -14.16 -11.80
N SER A 29 -9.66 -12.97 -11.70
CA SER A 29 -10.64 -12.44 -12.64
C SER A 29 -10.10 -11.35 -13.57
N GLY A 30 -9.02 -10.70 -13.20
CA GLY A 30 -8.29 -9.78 -14.07
C GLY A 30 -7.58 -10.51 -15.20
N TRP A 31 -7.46 -9.89 -16.37
CA TRP A 31 -6.64 -10.44 -17.46
C TRP A 31 -5.18 -10.50 -17.04
N TYR A 32 -4.50 -11.59 -17.32
CA TYR A 32 -3.11 -11.86 -16.95
C TYR A 32 -2.86 -11.85 -15.44
N SER A 33 -3.91 -11.93 -14.60
CA SER A 33 -3.79 -11.89 -13.15
C SER A 33 -3.39 -13.24 -12.56
N THR A 34 -2.78 -13.20 -11.38
CA THR A 34 -2.41 -14.40 -10.60
C THR A 34 -2.92 -14.27 -9.18
N ALA A 35 -3.68 -15.25 -8.69
CA ALA A 35 -4.14 -15.36 -7.31
C ALA A 35 -3.67 -16.69 -6.71
N THR A 36 -2.90 -16.64 -5.62
CA THR A 36 -2.36 -17.85 -4.99
C THR A 36 -2.50 -17.79 -3.48
N GLY A 37 -3.13 -18.81 -2.91
CA GLY A 37 -3.29 -18.93 -1.46
C GLY A 37 -4.70 -19.34 -1.06
N ARG A 38 -5.24 -18.74 0.00
CA ARG A 38 -6.56 -19.03 0.52
C ARG A 38 -7.46 -17.79 0.43
N ASN A 39 -8.59 -17.90 -0.26
CA ASN A 39 -9.50 -16.77 -0.42
C ASN A 39 -8.81 -15.50 -0.96
N THR A 40 -7.83 -15.67 -1.84
CA THR A 40 -7.16 -14.56 -2.53
C THR A 40 -7.94 -14.16 -3.78
N ILE A 41 -8.01 -12.85 -4.05
CA ILE A 41 -8.74 -12.32 -5.20
C ILE A 41 -7.84 -11.34 -5.96
N ALA A 42 -7.53 -11.64 -7.23
CA ALA A 42 -6.80 -10.80 -8.15
C ALA A 42 -7.74 -10.36 -9.29
N SER A 43 -8.35 -9.18 -9.16
CA SER A 43 -9.39 -8.69 -10.07
C SER A 43 -8.87 -7.71 -11.12
N ASP A 44 -7.66 -7.18 -10.97
CA ASP A 44 -7.09 -6.20 -11.88
C ASP A 44 -6.18 -6.82 -12.93
N PHE A 45 -6.07 -6.15 -14.09
CA PHE A 45 -5.19 -6.52 -15.17
C PHE A 45 -3.73 -6.66 -14.71
N GLY A 46 -3.11 -7.80 -14.95
CA GLY A 46 -1.72 -8.07 -14.63
C GLY A 46 -1.38 -8.15 -13.14
N SER A 47 -2.37 -8.09 -12.25
CA SER A 47 -2.15 -8.12 -10.80
C SER A 47 -1.71 -9.48 -10.30
N THR A 48 -0.86 -9.50 -9.28
CA THR A 48 -0.45 -10.71 -8.56
C THR A 48 -0.81 -10.58 -7.09
N VAL A 49 -1.59 -11.53 -6.59
CA VAL A 49 -2.04 -11.58 -5.19
C VAL A 49 -1.64 -12.91 -4.57
N ILE A 50 -1.02 -12.87 -3.40
CA ILE A 50 -0.65 -14.05 -2.61
C ILE A 50 -1.14 -13.94 -1.16
N GLY A 51 -1.11 -15.03 -0.42
CA GLY A 51 -1.45 -15.05 1.01
C GLY A 51 -2.89 -15.47 1.26
N GLN A 52 -3.64 -14.67 2.02
CA GLN A 52 -5.04 -14.96 2.32
C GLN A 52 -5.88 -13.71 2.56
N TYR A 53 -7.16 -13.77 2.19
CA TYR A 53 -8.18 -12.74 2.47
C TYR A 53 -7.69 -11.31 2.24
N ASN A 54 -7.11 -11.04 1.05
CA ASN A 54 -6.65 -9.70 0.69
C ASN A 54 -7.79 -8.68 0.59
N SER A 55 -7.51 -7.44 0.93
CA SER A 55 -8.42 -6.30 0.76
C SER A 55 -8.25 -5.68 -0.63
N SER A 56 -7.04 -5.21 -0.95
CA SER A 56 -6.73 -4.58 -2.24
C SER A 56 -6.78 -5.58 -3.40
N GLY A 57 -7.30 -5.16 -4.54
CA GLY A 57 -7.46 -6.00 -5.72
C GLY A 57 -8.60 -7.01 -5.63
N SER A 58 -9.38 -7.02 -4.53
CA SER A 58 -10.58 -7.87 -4.40
C SER A 58 -11.79 -7.32 -5.16
N SER A 59 -11.76 -6.03 -5.52
CA SER A 59 -12.65 -5.40 -6.49
C SER A 59 -11.80 -4.77 -7.58
N ALA A 60 -12.20 -4.91 -8.84
CA ALA A 60 -11.39 -4.43 -9.94
C ALA A 60 -11.40 -2.91 -10.07
N THR A 61 -10.22 -2.31 -10.13
CA THR A 61 -10.01 -0.95 -10.63
C THR A 61 -10.03 -0.97 -12.16
N SER A 62 -9.37 -1.97 -12.78
CA SER A 62 -9.40 -2.20 -14.22
C SER A 62 -9.09 -3.66 -14.55
N ALA A 63 -10.12 -4.46 -14.84
CA ALA A 63 -9.98 -5.91 -15.03
C ALA A 63 -9.34 -6.32 -16.37
N SER A 64 -9.52 -5.56 -17.44
CA SER A 64 -9.15 -5.94 -18.80
C SER A 64 -8.13 -5.04 -19.49
N SER A 65 -7.70 -3.95 -18.83
CA SER A 65 -6.71 -3.02 -19.35
C SER A 65 -5.80 -2.50 -18.25
N PHE A 66 -4.57 -2.15 -18.62
CA PHE A 66 -3.58 -1.61 -17.70
C PHE A 66 -4.05 -0.29 -17.08
N SER A 67 -3.85 -0.16 -15.76
CA SER A 67 -4.08 1.07 -15.00
C SER A 67 -2.98 1.25 -13.95
N THR A 68 -2.37 2.42 -13.91
CA THR A 68 -1.33 2.75 -12.93
C THR A 68 -1.82 2.83 -11.49
N SER A 69 -3.13 3.06 -11.28
CA SER A 69 -3.75 3.11 -9.96
C SER A 69 -4.23 1.73 -9.46
N ALA A 70 -4.14 0.69 -10.31
CA ALA A 70 -4.48 -0.67 -9.91
C ALA A 70 -3.35 -1.34 -9.12
N PRO A 71 -3.66 -2.28 -8.20
CA PRO A 71 -2.66 -3.10 -7.55
C PRO A 71 -1.86 -3.96 -8.53
N ALA A 72 -0.54 -3.87 -8.46
CA ALA A 72 0.40 -4.71 -9.20
C ALA A 72 0.73 -5.99 -8.41
N PHE A 73 1.00 -5.82 -7.11
CA PHE A 73 1.36 -6.92 -6.21
C PHE A 73 0.75 -6.70 -4.83
N VAL A 74 0.14 -7.74 -4.26
CA VAL A 74 -0.49 -7.71 -2.94
C VAL A 74 -0.15 -8.98 -2.15
N ILE A 75 0.19 -8.82 -0.87
CA ILE A 75 0.26 -9.90 0.11
C ILE A 75 -0.91 -9.73 1.07
N GLY A 76 -1.95 -10.53 0.91
CA GLY A 76 -3.08 -10.59 1.83
C GLY A 76 -2.72 -11.28 3.14
N ASN A 77 -3.16 -10.72 4.26
CA ASN A 77 -3.00 -11.28 5.61
C ASN A 77 -4.28 -11.21 6.44
N GLY A 78 -5.43 -11.05 5.81
CA GLY A 78 -6.74 -11.02 6.48
C GLY A 78 -7.03 -12.31 7.23
N ALA A 79 -7.78 -12.20 8.32
CA ALA A 79 -8.13 -13.35 9.16
C ALA A 79 -9.25 -14.21 8.54
N ASP A 80 -10.25 -13.56 7.93
CA ASP A 80 -11.42 -14.16 7.32
C ASP A 80 -12.09 -13.22 6.31
N SER A 81 -13.24 -13.62 5.75
CA SER A 81 -13.99 -12.85 4.74
C SER A 81 -14.51 -11.51 5.22
N SER A 82 -14.71 -11.33 6.53
CA SER A 82 -15.18 -10.08 7.15
C SER A 82 -14.02 -9.19 7.63
N ASN A 83 -12.84 -9.79 7.82
CA ASN A 83 -11.62 -9.16 8.29
C ASN A 83 -10.51 -9.31 7.25
N LYS A 84 -10.73 -8.75 6.06
CA LYS A 84 -9.76 -8.71 4.98
C LYS A 84 -8.70 -7.65 5.26
N SER A 85 -7.45 -7.94 4.93
CA SER A 85 -6.35 -6.98 5.05
C SER A 85 -5.16 -7.35 4.16
N ASP A 86 -4.25 -6.39 3.98
CA ASP A 86 -3.02 -6.56 3.24
C ASP A 86 -1.82 -6.24 4.15
N ALA A 87 -0.81 -7.10 4.15
CA ALA A 87 0.46 -6.84 4.81
C ALA A 87 1.36 -5.94 3.95
N PHE A 88 1.26 -6.10 2.63
CA PHE A 88 2.08 -5.38 1.64
C PHE A 88 1.29 -5.15 0.36
N LYS A 89 1.41 -3.97 -0.22
CA LYS A 89 0.77 -3.59 -1.48
C LYS A 89 1.71 -2.72 -2.32
N VAL A 90 1.79 -3.00 -3.62
CA VAL A 90 2.43 -2.14 -4.62
C VAL A 90 1.42 -1.85 -5.72
N LEU A 91 1.24 -0.59 -6.08
CA LEU A 91 0.48 -0.18 -7.25
C LEU A 91 1.36 -0.16 -8.51
N PHE A 92 0.76 -0.17 -9.69
CA PHE A 92 1.51 -0.08 -10.95
C PHE A 92 2.21 1.27 -11.17
N ASN A 93 1.84 2.33 -10.45
CA ASN A 93 2.58 3.60 -10.43
C ASN A 93 3.83 3.57 -9.53
N GLY A 94 4.03 2.48 -8.77
CA GLY A 94 5.15 2.30 -7.85
C GLY A 94 4.84 2.65 -6.39
N ASP A 95 3.68 3.21 -6.08
CA ASP A 95 3.29 3.47 -4.68
C ASP A 95 3.25 2.17 -3.90
N THR A 96 3.92 2.17 -2.76
CA THR A 96 4.08 0.97 -1.93
C THR A 96 3.58 1.23 -0.51
N THR A 97 2.78 0.32 0.01
CA THR A 97 2.27 0.34 1.38
C THR A 97 2.74 -0.89 2.15
N VAL A 98 3.33 -0.69 3.32
CA VAL A 98 3.60 -1.73 4.32
C VAL A 98 2.69 -1.46 5.51
N SER A 99 1.77 -2.37 5.84
CA SER A 99 0.70 -2.12 6.82
C SER A 99 1.14 -2.19 8.27
N ASN A 100 2.38 -2.57 8.53
CA ASN A 100 2.94 -2.64 9.88
C ASN A 100 4.36 -2.05 9.90
N ASP A 101 5.18 -2.44 10.85
CA ASP A 101 6.54 -1.92 10.99
C ASP A 101 7.43 -2.41 9.82
N LEU A 102 8.23 -1.49 9.26
CA LEU A 102 9.30 -1.79 8.29
C LEU A 102 10.65 -1.66 9.00
N THR A 103 11.40 -2.77 9.08
CA THR A 103 12.78 -2.76 9.57
C THR A 103 13.75 -2.79 8.41
N VAL A 104 14.57 -1.76 8.30
CA VAL A 104 15.62 -1.66 7.27
C VAL A 104 16.97 -1.77 7.96
N SER A 105 17.78 -2.78 7.60
CA SER A 105 19.12 -2.99 8.17
C SER A 105 20.22 -2.16 7.51
N GLY A 106 19.89 -1.46 6.44
CA GLY A 106 20.78 -0.53 5.73
C GLY A 106 20.18 0.87 5.69
N ASP A 107 20.63 1.67 4.74
CA ASP A 107 20.15 3.04 4.56
C ASP A 107 18.83 3.07 3.77
N VAL A 108 17.93 3.97 4.15
CA VAL A 108 16.81 4.39 3.31
C VAL A 108 17.24 5.64 2.55
N VAL A 109 17.44 5.52 1.24
CA VAL A 109 17.86 6.65 0.39
C VAL A 109 16.63 7.36 -0.16
N ILE A 110 16.42 8.60 0.29
CA ILE A 110 15.37 9.48 -0.20
C ILE A 110 16.00 10.52 -1.14
N SER A 111 15.60 10.50 -2.40
CA SER A 111 16.11 11.44 -3.40
C SER A 111 15.68 12.87 -3.08
N SER A 112 16.66 13.78 -2.91
CA SER A 112 16.44 15.20 -2.59
C SER A 112 17.27 16.14 -3.47
N ASP A 113 17.72 15.65 -4.65
CA ASP A 113 18.50 16.43 -5.60
C ASP A 113 17.69 17.63 -6.13
N ALA A 114 18.33 18.79 -6.21
CA ALA A 114 17.70 20.03 -6.72
C ALA A 114 17.16 19.89 -8.15
N ARG A 115 17.75 19.02 -8.98
CA ARG A 115 17.28 18.73 -10.35
C ARG A 115 15.90 18.07 -10.41
N LEU A 116 15.47 17.45 -9.31
CA LEU A 116 14.14 16.82 -9.17
C LEU A 116 13.08 17.80 -8.64
N LYS A 117 13.48 19.05 -8.33
CA LYS A 117 12.63 20.05 -7.68
C LYS A 117 12.49 21.27 -8.58
N SER A 118 11.32 21.90 -8.56
CA SER A 118 11.04 23.15 -9.26
C SER A 118 10.63 24.23 -8.26
N ASN A 119 10.74 25.51 -8.67
CA ASN A 119 10.33 26.66 -7.86
C ASN A 119 10.95 26.67 -6.45
N ILE A 120 12.23 26.38 -6.35
CA ILE A 120 12.96 26.35 -5.08
C ILE A 120 13.09 27.79 -4.57
N VAL A 121 12.44 28.08 -3.43
CA VAL A 121 12.53 29.36 -2.73
C VAL A 121 12.96 29.13 -1.28
N SER A 122 13.71 30.10 -0.73
CA SER A 122 14.09 30.07 0.69
C SER A 122 12.85 30.33 1.55
N LEU A 123 12.69 29.55 2.62
CA LEU A 123 11.66 29.80 3.64
C LEU A 123 12.01 30.98 4.57
N GLY A 124 13.22 31.58 4.41
CA GLY A 124 13.70 32.67 5.27
C GLY A 124 14.10 32.18 6.67
N SER A 125 13.80 32.94 7.71
CA SER A 125 14.10 32.58 9.10
C SER A 125 13.10 31.55 9.62
N THR A 126 13.53 30.30 9.73
CA THR A 126 12.68 29.16 10.18
C THR A 126 12.81 28.87 11.68
N LEU A 127 13.85 29.40 12.37
CA LEU A 127 14.09 29.12 13.78
C LEU A 127 12.88 29.43 14.70
N PRO A 128 12.17 30.58 14.56
CA PRO A 128 10.98 30.85 15.38
C PRO A 128 9.85 29.83 15.17
N LYS A 129 9.74 29.24 13.99
CA LYS A 129 8.79 28.16 13.71
C LYS A 129 9.23 26.85 14.34
N LEU A 130 10.51 26.49 14.21
CA LEU A 130 11.06 25.26 14.81
C LEU A 130 10.93 25.24 16.33
N LEU A 131 11.01 26.39 16.99
CA LEU A 131 10.83 26.52 18.45
C LEU A 131 9.37 26.31 18.92
N GLN A 132 8.42 26.23 18.01
CA GLN A 132 7.03 25.92 18.31
C GLN A 132 6.74 24.41 18.27
N ILE A 133 7.70 23.62 17.77
CA ILE A 133 7.56 22.17 17.71
C ILE A 133 7.97 21.57 19.05
N ASP A 134 7.05 20.84 19.70
CA ASP A 134 7.29 20.21 20.99
C ASP A 134 7.46 18.69 20.83
N GLY A 135 8.55 18.16 21.38
CA GLY A 135 8.82 16.72 21.43
C GLY A 135 7.93 16.03 22.46
N LYS A 136 7.21 15.01 22.04
CA LYS A 136 6.28 14.26 22.90
C LYS A 136 6.81 12.87 23.23
N SER A 137 6.52 12.42 24.45
CA SER A 137 6.57 11.00 24.82
C SER A 137 5.16 10.45 24.79
N TYR A 138 4.95 9.34 24.12
CA TYR A 138 3.64 8.72 23.96
C TYR A 138 3.73 7.20 23.94
N GLU A 139 2.61 6.53 24.14
CA GLU A 139 2.49 5.08 23.98
C GLU A 139 1.84 4.76 22.62
N MET A 140 2.43 3.83 21.88
CA MET A 140 1.90 3.33 20.62
C MET A 140 2.11 1.81 20.53
N LYS A 141 1.03 1.06 20.32
CA LYS A 141 1.04 -0.41 20.27
C LYS A 141 1.71 -1.03 21.51
N GLY A 142 1.44 -0.47 22.71
CA GLY A 142 1.98 -0.95 23.98
C GLY A 142 3.48 -0.66 24.21
N LYS A 143 4.09 0.22 23.41
CA LYS A 143 5.50 0.63 23.54
C LYS A 143 5.61 2.13 23.76
N GLN A 144 6.44 2.54 24.70
CA GLN A 144 6.81 3.95 24.87
C GLN A 144 7.68 4.41 23.70
N LYS A 145 7.33 5.57 23.14
CA LYS A 145 8.03 6.21 22.01
C LYS A 145 8.22 7.70 22.28
N ILE A 146 9.15 8.30 21.54
CA ILE A 146 9.38 9.74 21.50
C ILE A 146 9.24 10.19 20.05
N GLY A 147 8.62 11.32 19.81
CA GLY A 147 8.43 11.89 18.48
C GLY A 147 7.66 13.20 18.54
N VAL A 148 7.09 13.59 17.41
CA VAL A 148 6.24 14.77 17.27
C VAL A 148 4.84 14.35 16.85
N LEU A 149 3.83 15.21 17.08
CA LEU A 149 2.48 14.99 16.58
C LEU A 149 2.32 15.65 15.21
N ALA A 150 1.79 14.91 14.25
CA ALA A 150 1.56 15.42 12.89
C ALA A 150 0.65 16.66 12.90
N GLN A 151 -0.36 16.70 13.80
CA GLN A 151 -1.25 17.83 13.99
C GLN A 151 -0.50 19.11 14.38
N GLU A 152 0.49 19.02 15.31
CA GLU A 152 1.30 20.16 15.73
C GLU A 152 2.27 20.60 14.62
N ILE A 153 2.82 19.65 13.87
CA ILE A 153 3.65 19.98 12.69
C ILE A 153 2.82 20.67 11.62
N GLN A 154 1.56 20.26 11.40
CA GLN A 154 0.66 20.85 10.42
C GLN A 154 0.37 22.33 10.71
N GLU A 155 0.32 22.73 11.97
CA GLU A 155 0.12 24.15 12.35
C GLU A 155 1.34 25.03 12.00
N VAL A 156 2.54 24.46 12.02
CA VAL A 156 3.80 25.18 11.83
C VAL A 156 4.33 25.06 10.39
N PHE A 157 4.27 23.86 9.83
CA PHE A 157 4.73 23.49 8.50
C PHE A 157 3.74 22.52 7.85
N PRO A 158 2.59 23.01 7.38
CA PRO A 158 1.55 22.14 6.78
C PRO A 158 2.06 21.33 5.58
N GLU A 159 3.08 21.83 4.87
CA GLU A 159 3.67 21.17 3.71
C GLU A 159 4.49 19.92 4.08
N LEU A 160 4.84 19.72 5.36
CA LEU A 160 5.49 18.51 5.86
C LEU A 160 4.51 17.43 6.32
N VAL A 161 3.21 17.68 6.19
CA VAL A 161 2.19 16.74 6.64
C VAL A 161 1.40 16.25 5.44
N SER A 162 1.26 14.93 5.35
CA SER A 162 0.38 14.25 4.40
C SER A 162 -0.72 13.51 5.14
N GLU A 163 -1.82 13.27 4.45
CA GLU A 163 -2.96 12.49 4.94
C GLU A 163 -3.09 11.22 4.09
N ASP A 164 -3.33 10.09 4.75
CA ASP A 164 -3.56 8.83 4.07
C ASP A 164 -5.06 8.61 3.74
N ASP A 165 -5.39 7.50 3.07
CA ASP A 165 -6.75 7.13 2.66
C ASP A 165 -7.72 6.92 3.86
N ASN A 166 -7.23 6.89 5.09
CA ASN A 166 -8.01 6.75 6.32
C ASN A 166 -8.06 8.05 7.13
N GLU A 167 -7.73 9.18 6.54
CA GLU A 167 -7.67 10.50 7.19
C GLU A 167 -6.62 10.57 8.33
N MET A 168 -5.61 9.67 8.31
CA MET A 168 -4.53 9.68 9.28
C MET A 168 -3.38 10.55 8.80
N LEU A 169 -2.93 11.48 9.65
CA LEU A 169 -1.84 12.39 9.35
C LEU A 169 -0.49 11.72 9.58
N ALA A 170 0.45 11.97 8.65
CA ALA A 170 1.85 11.55 8.73
C ALA A 170 2.79 12.73 8.48
N VAL A 171 3.95 12.73 9.10
CA VAL A 171 5.04 13.71 8.86
C VAL A 171 5.99 13.12 7.82
N ASN A 172 6.25 13.87 6.76
CA ASN A 172 7.15 13.50 5.67
C ASN A 172 8.62 13.77 6.03
#